data_8f3ebcaa3a9ed388b49c422cefdebe41
#
_entry.id   8f3ebcaa3a9ed388b49c422cefdebe41
#
_cell.length_a   1.000
_cell.length_b   1.000
_cell.length_c   1.000
_cell.angle_alpha   90.00
_cell.angle_beta   90.00
_cell.angle_gamma   90.00
#
_symmetry.space_group_name_H-M   'P 1'
#
loop_
_entity.id
_entity.type
_entity.pdbx_description
1 polymer ?
#
loop_
_entity_poly.entity_id
_entity_poly.type
_entity_poly.pdbx_seq_one_letter_code
_entity_poly.pdbx_strand_id
1 'polypeptide(L)'
;MRIFSCLLLLILAFFTLQSCGEDKKTPVQTPTPVITKKIPIPGFSRDSAYNYVAKQVEFGPRVPNTTAHKATKEWLVSQLKKHGATVIEQDFQAKAYTGTMLNGTNIIGQYNPSAKKRIVLAAHWDTRHISDNDPDQTKHNRPVDGADDGASGVGVLLEVARNLGTLPDYMGVDIVFFDAEDHGDGEGDNSASWGLGSQYWSRNLHVSGYKPKYGILLDMVGAKNPRFRKEGYSMAYAPTVVNKVWKLAQEMGHGTYFSDEKGGAITDDHRMVNEIAKIPMIDIINMPHDTNPVFVKHWHTTNDNMDNINKRTLGAVGQLMLAVIYNEAMGKF
;
A
#
# COMPACT_ATOMS: atom_id res chain seq x y z
N MET A 1 80.44 24.05 30.11
CA MET A 1 81.11 23.60 31.37
C MET A 1 80.56 22.22 31.63
N ARG A 2 81.32 21.16 31.22
CA ARG A 2 81.97 20.24 32.16
C ARG A 2 80.95 19.50 33.04
N ILE A 3 80.82 18.18 33.17
CA ILE A 3 81.81 17.07 33.23
C ILE A 3 80.95 15.77 33.25
N PHE A 4 81.31 14.75 32.47
CA PHE A 4 81.74 13.36 32.82
C PHE A 4 81.01 12.70 34.02
N SER A 5 80.62 11.46 34.11
CA SER A 5 81.35 10.22 33.69
C SER A 5 80.59 8.98 34.17
N CYS A 6 80.83 7.88 33.50
CA CYS A 6 81.02 6.46 33.92
C CYS A 6 79.76 5.61 34.18
N LEU A 7 79.41 4.76 33.33
CA LEU A 7 79.80 3.33 33.19
C LEU A 7 79.62 2.48 34.46
N LEU A 8 78.63 1.62 34.47
CA LEU A 8 78.79 0.26 35.03
C LEU A 8 77.87 -0.75 34.34
N LEU A 9 78.47 -1.69 33.67
CA LEU A 9 77.86 -2.90 33.11
C LEU A 9 77.46 -3.84 34.27
N LEU A 10 76.20 -4.32 34.26
CA LEU A 10 75.84 -5.53 34.97
C LEU A 10 74.96 -6.40 34.08
N ILE A 11 75.58 -7.47 33.62
CA ILE A 11 75.02 -8.57 32.86
C ILE A 11 74.20 -9.40 33.86
N LEU A 12 72.85 -9.44 33.69
CA LEU A 12 72.02 -10.44 34.33
C LEU A 12 71.33 -11.26 33.24
N ALA A 13 71.74 -12.49 33.11
CA ALA A 13 71.11 -13.51 32.27
C ALA A 13 69.73 -13.86 32.87
N PHE A 14 68.69 -13.57 32.15
CA PHE A 14 67.35 -14.06 32.45
C PHE A 14 66.96 -15.23 31.53
N PHE A 15 66.81 -16.39 32.13
CA PHE A 15 66.27 -17.58 31.53
C PHE A 15 64.84 -17.28 31.03
N THR A 16 64.61 -17.35 29.72
CA THR A 16 63.27 -17.37 29.16
C THR A 16 62.68 -18.77 29.22
N LEU A 17 61.79 -19.01 30.15
CA LEU A 17 60.89 -20.14 30.08
C LEU A 17 59.85 -19.92 28.97
N GLN A 18 60.03 -20.62 27.87
CA GLN A 18 59.02 -20.73 26.83
C GLN A 18 57.86 -21.59 27.38
N SER A 19 56.76 -20.94 27.78
CA SER A 19 55.50 -21.60 28.00
C SER A 19 54.79 -21.77 26.66
N CYS A 20 54.72 -22.97 26.13
CA CYS A 20 53.82 -23.34 25.06
C CYS A 20 52.39 -23.25 25.56
N GLY A 21 51.74 -22.12 25.29
CA GLY A 21 50.30 -22.02 25.45
C GLY A 21 49.61 -22.68 24.26
N GLU A 22 48.95 -23.79 24.47
CA GLU A 22 48.01 -24.37 23.51
C GLU A 22 46.85 -23.37 23.29
N ASP A 23 46.84 -22.74 22.11
CA ASP A 23 45.66 -21.99 21.65
C ASP A 23 44.46 -22.95 21.54
N LYS A 24 43.62 -22.97 22.55
CA LYS A 24 42.29 -23.56 22.47
C LYS A 24 41.47 -22.77 21.45
N LYS A 25 41.49 -23.23 20.20
CA LYS A 25 40.57 -22.76 19.17
C LYS A 25 39.13 -22.94 19.67
N THR A 26 38.50 -21.85 20.04
CA THR A 26 37.07 -21.82 20.33
C THR A 26 36.32 -22.41 19.12
N PRO A 27 35.44 -23.40 19.26
CA PRO A 27 34.71 -23.94 18.12
C PRO A 27 33.91 -22.83 17.48
N VAL A 28 34.18 -22.53 16.21
CA VAL A 28 33.31 -21.69 15.39
C VAL A 28 31.97 -22.39 15.33
N GLN A 29 30.99 -21.89 16.06
CA GLN A 29 29.62 -22.36 15.94
C GLN A 29 29.17 -22.05 14.51
N THR A 30 29.11 -23.08 13.68
CA THR A 30 28.45 -23.00 12.37
C THR A 30 27.01 -22.58 12.64
N PRO A 31 26.52 -21.47 12.06
CA PRO A 31 25.14 -21.05 12.29
C PRO A 31 24.21 -22.17 11.84
N THR A 32 23.41 -22.67 12.78
CA THR A 32 22.37 -23.66 12.48
C THR A 32 21.51 -23.13 11.35
N PRO A 33 21.30 -23.88 10.25
CA PRO A 33 20.47 -23.41 9.16
C PRO A 33 19.08 -23.10 9.72
N VAL A 34 18.68 -21.83 9.66
CA VAL A 34 17.31 -21.42 9.98
C VAL A 34 16.43 -22.07 8.91
N ILE A 35 15.77 -23.15 9.26
CA ILE A 35 14.76 -23.77 8.41
C ILE A 35 13.61 -22.77 8.34
N THR A 36 13.64 -21.88 7.35
CA THR A 36 12.52 -21.00 7.06
C THR A 36 11.36 -21.87 6.61
N LYS A 37 10.39 -22.08 7.49
CA LYS A 37 9.16 -22.83 7.19
C LYS A 37 8.54 -22.21 5.95
N LYS A 38 8.47 -22.97 4.86
CA LYS A 38 7.85 -22.50 3.61
C LYS A 38 6.35 -22.31 3.88
N ILE A 39 5.89 -21.04 3.88
CA ILE A 39 4.48 -20.70 4.04
C ILE A 39 3.88 -20.69 2.63
N PRO A 40 2.86 -21.52 2.35
CA PRO A 40 2.22 -21.49 1.02
C PRO A 40 1.51 -20.16 0.81
N ILE A 41 1.69 -19.57 -0.38
CA ILE A 41 0.95 -18.38 -0.77
C ILE A 41 -0.44 -18.82 -1.23
N PRO A 42 -1.53 -18.30 -0.64
CA PRO A 42 -2.89 -18.66 -1.06
C PRO A 42 -3.18 -18.26 -2.50
N GLY A 43 -4.10 -18.98 -3.15
CA GLY A 43 -4.59 -18.60 -4.45
C GLY A 43 -5.64 -17.49 -4.37
N PHE A 44 -5.47 -16.46 -5.17
CA PHE A 44 -6.42 -15.34 -5.27
C PHE A 44 -7.61 -15.67 -6.18
N SER A 45 -8.84 -15.41 -5.75
CA SER A 45 -10.05 -15.58 -6.55
C SER A 45 -10.43 -14.29 -7.28
N ARG A 46 -10.10 -14.22 -8.56
CA ARG A 46 -10.48 -13.08 -9.41
C ARG A 46 -12.00 -12.91 -9.55
N ASP A 47 -12.77 -14.01 -9.43
CA ASP A 47 -14.23 -13.95 -9.49
C ASP A 47 -14.81 -13.36 -8.20
N SER A 48 -14.25 -13.69 -7.04
CA SER A 48 -14.64 -13.06 -5.77
C SER A 48 -14.33 -11.55 -5.77
N ALA A 49 -13.14 -11.17 -6.23
CA ALA A 49 -12.78 -9.75 -6.34
C ALA A 49 -13.73 -8.98 -7.25
N TYR A 50 -14.05 -9.55 -8.42
CA TYR A 50 -15.03 -8.96 -9.34
C TYR A 50 -16.41 -8.79 -8.70
N ASN A 51 -16.87 -9.78 -7.94
CA ASN A 51 -18.15 -9.72 -7.24
C ASN A 51 -18.13 -8.66 -6.12
N TYR A 52 -16.99 -8.44 -5.46
CA TYR A 52 -16.84 -7.35 -4.49
C TYR A 52 -16.90 -5.97 -5.16
N VAL A 53 -16.32 -5.82 -6.35
CA VAL A 53 -16.48 -4.59 -7.15
C VAL A 53 -17.94 -4.37 -7.53
N ALA A 54 -18.56 -5.39 -8.14
CA ALA A 54 -19.96 -5.32 -8.57
C ALA A 54 -20.91 -4.97 -7.42
N LYS A 55 -20.66 -5.51 -6.22
CA LYS A 55 -21.49 -5.21 -5.04
C LYS A 55 -21.38 -3.77 -4.58
N GLN A 56 -20.19 -3.17 -4.67
CA GLN A 56 -20.02 -1.74 -4.37
C GLN A 56 -20.77 -0.86 -5.37
N VAL A 57 -20.70 -1.18 -6.66
CA VAL A 57 -21.42 -0.47 -7.73
C VAL A 57 -22.94 -0.63 -7.57
N GLU A 58 -23.43 -1.80 -7.13
CA GLU A 58 -24.86 -2.05 -6.88
C GLU A 58 -25.47 -1.11 -5.83
N PHE A 59 -24.71 -0.63 -4.85
CA PHE A 59 -25.17 0.39 -3.89
C PHE A 59 -25.39 1.75 -4.55
N GLY A 60 -24.81 2.00 -5.72
CA GLY A 60 -24.74 3.27 -6.41
C GLY A 60 -23.47 4.07 -6.06
N PRO A 61 -23.36 5.30 -6.59
CA PRO A 61 -22.22 6.18 -6.32
C PRO A 61 -22.01 6.41 -4.81
N ARG A 62 -20.81 6.12 -4.33
CA ARG A 62 -20.43 6.20 -2.90
C ARG A 62 -20.00 7.61 -2.53
N VAL A 63 -20.75 8.61 -2.98
CA VAL A 63 -20.48 10.01 -2.67
C VAL A 63 -20.72 10.27 -1.19
N PRO A 64 -19.79 10.85 -0.42
CA PRO A 64 -19.96 11.18 0.98
C PRO A 64 -21.27 11.94 1.27
N ASN A 65 -21.87 11.68 2.44
CA ASN A 65 -23.18 12.18 2.87
C ASN A 65 -24.41 11.54 2.19
N THR A 66 -24.25 10.56 1.29
CA THR A 66 -25.38 9.89 0.63
C THR A 66 -25.78 8.59 1.33
N THR A 67 -26.99 8.09 1.01
CA THR A 67 -27.47 6.79 1.50
C THR A 67 -26.62 5.63 0.94
N ALA A 68 -26.18 5.71 -0.33
CA ALA A 68 -25.33 4.72 -0.95
C ALA A 68 -23.97 4.61 -0.23
N HIS A 69 -23.35 5.76 0.10
CA HIS A 69 -22.13 5.83 0.87
C HIS A 69 -22.30 5.15 2.25
N LYS A 70 -23.33 5.50 3.00
CA LYS A 70 -23.61 4.88 4.30
C LYS A 70 -23.79 3.36 4.20
N ALA A 71 -24.61 2.90 3.25
CA ALA A 71 -24.85 1.46 3.06
C ALA A 71 -23.57 0.71 2.66
N THR A 72 -22.74 1.31 1.81
CA THR A 72 -21.45 0.74 1.42
C THR A 72 -20.50 0.67 2.61
N LYS A 73 -20.38 1.71 3.42
CA LYS A 73 -19.59 1.70 4.66
C LYS A 73 -19.96 0.51 5.54
N GLU A 74 -21.25 0.37 5.86
CA GLU A 74 -21.75 -0.72 6.71
C GLU A 74 -21.40 -2.10 6.13
N TRP A 75 -21.53 -2.26 4.82
CA TRP A 75 -21.17 -3.50 4.13
C TRP A 75 -19.68 -3.77 4.18
N LEU A 76 -18.81 -2.79 3.88
CA LEU A 76 -17.35 -2.94 3.93
C LEU A 76 -16.86 -3.35 5.32
N VAL A 77 -17.37 -2.69 6.37
CA VAL A 77 -17.10 -3.04 7.77
C VAL A 77 -17.51 -4.49 8.05
N SER A 78 -18.69 -4.91 7.57
CA SER A 78 -19.18 -6.28 7.74
C SER A 78 -18.28 -7.31 7.03
N GLN A 79 -17.77 -7.00 5.82
CA GLN A 79 -16.89 -7.89 5.07
C GLN A 79 -15.53 -8.04 5.76
N LEU A 80 -14.90 -6.96 6.20
CA LEU A 80 -13.63 -7.05 6.93
C LEU A 80 -13.77 -7.84 8.23
N LYS A 81 -14.84 -7.61 9.02
CA LYS A 81 -15.16 -8.42 10.22
C LYS A 81 -15.36 -9.89 9.88
N LYS A 82 -16.11 -10.20 8.82
CA LYS A 82 -16.33 -11.57 8.32
C LYS A 82 -15.02 -12.27 7.97
N HIS A 83 -14.04 -11.54 7.46
CA HIS A 83 -12.73 -12.04 7.09
C HIS A 83 -11.71 -12.03 8.24
N GLY A 84 -12.16 -11.80 9.47
CA GLY A 84 -11.36 -11.96 10.70
C GLY A 84 -10.57 -10.71 11.10
N ALA A 85 -10.84 -9.55 10.51
CA ALA A 85 -10.20 -8.30 10.94
C ALA A 85 -10.77 -7.77 12.26
N THR A 86 -9.91 -7.19 13.08
CA THR A 86 -10.34 -6.19 14.07
C THR A 86 -10.55 -4.88 13.33
N VAL A 87 -11.80 -4.40 13.28
CA VAL A 87 -12.16 -3.23 12.48
C VAL A 87 -12.26 -1.98 13.34
N ILE A 88 -11.65 -0.90 12.87
CA ILE A 88 -11.74 0.46 13.42
C ILE A 88 -12.44 1.33 12.37
N GLU A 89 -13.50 2.01 12.77
CA GLU A 89 -14.18 3.02 11.99
C GLU A 89 -13.68 4.38 12.49
N GLN A 90 -12.94 5.09 11.64
CA GLN A 90 -12.38 6.40 11.98
C GLN A 90 -13.20 7.49 11.31
N ASP A 91 -14.24 7.96 12.02
CA ASP A 91 -15.11 9.04 11.56
C ASP A 91 -14.36 10.38 11.56
N PHE A 92 -14.62 11.21 10.55
CA PHE A 92 -14.06 12.55 10.45
C PHE A 92 -15.00 13.50 9.70
N GLN A 93 -14.71 14.79 9.86
CA GLN A 93 -15.33 15.84 9.04
C GLN A 93 -14.26 16.59 8.27
N ALA A 94 -14.52 16.86 7.01
CA ALA A 94 -13.66 17.64 6.15
C ALA A 94 -14.46 18.60 5.29
N LYS A 95 -13.94 19.79 5.04
CA LYS A 95 -14.56 20.76 4.15
C LYS A 95 -14.02 20.53 2.72
N ALA A 96 -14.92 20.13 1.80
CA ALA A 96 -14.59 20.03 0.39
C ALA A 96 -14.28 21.41 -0.23
N TYR A 97 -13.62 21.45 -1.39
CA TYR A 97 -13.35 22.68 -2.12
C TYR A 97 -14.62 23.45 -2.51
N THR A 98 -15.74 22.74 -2.70
CA THR A 98 -17.08 23.31 -2.93
C THR A 98 -17.66 24.08 -1.74
N GLY A 99 -17.01 23.99 -0.57
CA GLY A 99 -17.52 24.51 0.69
C GLY A 99 -18.41 23.54 1.46
N THR A 100 -18.79 22.40 0.87
CA THR A 100 -19.60 21.36 1.50
C THR A 100 -18.84 20.68 2.63
N MET A 101 -19.48 20.48 3.78
CA MET A 101 -18.94 19.67 4.87
C MET A 101 -19.24 18.19 4.61
N LEU A 102 -18.19 17.40 4.45
CA LEU A 102 -18.25 15.96 4.25
C LEU A 102 -18.12 15.25 5.59
N ASN A 103 -19.00 14.26 5.84
CA ASN A 103 -18.87 13.32 6.94
C ASN A 103 -18.29 12.03 6.37
N GLY A 104 -17.01 11.82 6.57
CA GLY A 104 -16.26 10.68 6.05
C GLY A 104 -15.95 9.66 7.14
N THR A 105 -15.62 8.44 6.72
CA THR A 105 -15.16 7.35 7.60
C THR A 105 -14.07 6.56 6.92
N ASN A 106 -12.83 6.67 7.41
CA ASN A 106 -11.80 5.71 7.06
C ASN A 106 -12.07 4.39 7.77
N ILE A 107 -11.98 3.27 7.03
CA ILE A 107 -12.25 1.93 7.57
C ILE A 107 -10.94 1.17 7.65
N ILE A 108 -10.51 0.77 8.84
CA ILE A 108 -9.24 0.08 9.06
C ILE A 108 -9.51 -1.35 9.52
N GLY A 109 -9.09 -2.33 8.74
CA GLY A 109 -9.13 -3.74 9.10
C GLY A 109 -7.75 -4.24 9.51
N GLN A 110 -7.58 -4.56 10.80
CA GLN A 110 -6.30 -5.04 11.33
C GLN A 110 -6.27 -6.56 11.41
N TYR A 111 -5.26 -7.17 10.79
CA TYR A 111 -4.91 -8.59 10.91
C TYR A 111 -3.66 -8.73 11.76
N ASN A 112 -3.69 -9.62 12.75
CA ASN A 112 -2.64 -9.79 13.77
C ASN A 112 -2.21 -8.43 14.38
N PRO A 113 -3.12 -7.72 15.09
CA PRO A 113 -2.88 -6.35 15.56
C PRO A 113 -1.71 -6.24 16.54
N SER A 114 -1.37 -7.32 17.25
CA SER A 114 -0.22 -7.37 18.16
C SER A 114 1.14 -7.57 17.47
N ALA A 115 1.16 -7.93 16.18
CA ALA A 115 2.40 -8.13 15.44
C ALA A 115 3.16 -6.80 15.27
N LYS A 116 4.45 -6.82 15.63
CA LYS A 116 5.33 -5.65 15.49
C LYS A 116 5.76 -5.40 14.04
N LYS A 117 5.98 -6.49 13.29
CA LYS A 117 6.28 -6.43 11.85
C LYS A 117 4.97 -6.34 11.10
N ARG A 118 4.75 -5.24 10.40
CA ARG A 118 3.51 -5.04 9.64
C ARG A 118 3.70 -4.20 8.39
N ILE A 119 2.79 -4.36 7.45
CA ILE A 119 2.62 -3.53 6.27
C ILE A 119 1.19 -3.01 6.21
N VAL A 120 0.96 -1.95 5.45
CA VAL A 120 -0.38 -1.42 5.19
C VAL A 120 -0.71 -1.54 3.70
N LEU A 121 -1.92 -2.01 3.40
CA LEU A 121 -2.50 -1.97 2.06
C LEU A 121 -3.67 -1.02 2.09
N ALA A 122 -3.83 -0.20 1.06
CA ALA A 122 -4.88 0.81 1.04
C ALA A 122 -5.58 0.89 -0.33
N ALA A 123 -6.79 1.41 -0.33
CA ALA A 123 -7.56 1.87 -1.48
C ALA A 123 -8.55 2.94 -0.99
N HIS A 124 -9.02 3.84 -1.86
CA HIS A 124 -10.16 4.66 -1.50
C HIS A 124 -11.47 3.93 -1.82
N TRP A 125 -12.56 4.28 -1.12
CA TRP A 125 -13.84 3.58 -1.28
C TRP A 125 -14.99 4.50 -1.67
N ASP A 126 -14.82 5.81 -1.56
CA ASP A 126 -15.76 6.80 -2.08
C ASP A 126 -15.72 6.92 -3.60
N THR A 127 -16.51 7.79 -4.16
CA THR A 127 -16.52 8.10 -5.60
C THR A 127 -16.70 9.58 -5.85
N ARG A 128 -16.26 9.99 -7.01
CA ARG A 128 -16.42 11.35 -7.50
C ARG A 128 -17.90 11.75 -7.61
N HIS A 129 -18.21 12.93 -7.09
CA HIS A 129 -19.57 13.46 -7.04
C HIS A 129 -20.03 14.07 -8.38
N ILE A 130 -19.14 14.23 -9.35
CA ILE A 130 -19.36 14.80 -10.69
C ILE A 130 -18.61 13.97 -11.72
N SER A 131 -19.07 13.98 -12.98
CA SER A 131 -18.39 13.33 -14.12
C SER A 131 -17.72 14.37 -14.99
N ASP A 132 -16.77 15.12 -14.40
CA ASP A 132 -16.16 16.30 -15.02
C ASP A 132 -15.30 16.01 -16.26
N ASN A 133 -14.92 14.75 -16.48
CA ASN A 133 -14.23 14.28 -17.69
C ASN A 133 -15.15 13.56 -18.69
N ASP A 134 -16.46 13.51 -18.46
CA ASP A 134 -17.37 12.87 -19.43
C ASP A 134 -17.38 13.70 -20.73
N PRO A 135 -17.21 13.06 -21.90
CA PRO A 135 -17.25 13.78 -23.19
C PRO A 135 -18.61 14.42 -23.46
N ASP A 136 -19.68 13.95 -22.83
CA ASP A 136 -21.01 14.55 -22.85
C ASP A 136 -21.16 15.52 -21.69
N GLN A 137 -21.00 16.80 -21.92
CA GLN A 137 -21.12 17.86 -20.91
C GLN A 137 -22.46 17.87 -20.17
N THR A 138 -23.53 17.32 -20.75
CA THR A 138 -24.83 17.22 -20.08
C THR A 138 -24.80 16.26 -18.88
N LYS A 139 -23.76 15.45 -18.78
CA LYS A 139 -23.54 14.49 -17.69
C LYS A 139 -22.61 15.00 -16.59
N HIS A 140 -21.93 16.12 -16.76
CA HIS A 140 -20.92 16.61 -15.83
C HIS A 140 -21.41 16.70 -14.37
N ASN A 141 -22.70 16.99 -14.15
CA ASN A 141 -23.30 17.06 -12.83
C ASN A 141 -23.76 15.68 -12.29
N ARG A 142 -23.44 14.57 -12.95
CA ARG A 142 -23.78 13.23 -12.48
C ARG A 142 -22.63 12.64 -11.69
N PRO A 143 -22.91 11.94 -10.57
CA PRO A 143 -21.86 11.21 -9.87
C PRO A 143 -21.37 10.02 -10.71
N VAL A 144 -20.14 9.58 -10.43
CA VAL A 144 -19.49 8.43 -11.07
C VAL A 144 -19.84 7.17 -10.31
N ASP A 145 -20.09 6.05 -11.04
CA ASP A 145 -20.28 4.73 -10.40
C ASP A 145 -18.98 4.21 -9.75
N GLY A 146 -17.81 4.62 -10.25
CA GLY A 146 -16.51 4.33 -9.66
C GLY A 146 -16.20 2.84 -9.57
N ALA A 147 -16.40 2.09 -10.67
CA ALA A 147 -16.11 0.67 -10.69
C ALA A 147 -14.61 0.37 -10.70
N ASP A 148 -13.85 1.15 -11.47
CA ASP A 148 -12.38 1.09 -11.47
C ASP A 148 -11.81 2.03 -10.42
N ASP A 149 -12.31 3.24 -10.40
CA ASP A 149 -11.94 4.33 -9.52
C ASP A 149 -12.69 4.23 -8.18
N GLY A 150 -12.01 3.71 -7.26
CA GLY A 150 -12.07 3.24 -5.93
C GLY A 150 -12.50 1.78 -5.77
N ALA A 151 -13.59 1.31 -6.40
CA ALA A 151 -14.11 -0.01 -6.08
C ALA A 151 -13.18 -1.17 -6.51
N SER A 152 -12.35 -0.99 -7.53
CA SER A 152 -11.43 -2.04 -7.99
C SER A 152 -10.36 -2.37 -6.95
N GLY A 153 -9.73 -1.34 -6.36
CA GLY A 153 -8.76 -1.49 -5.28
C GLY A 153 -9.37 -2.14 -4.05
N VAL A 154 -10.52 -1.65 -3.61
CA VAL A 154 -11.29 -2.23 -2.50
C VAL A 154 -11.68 -3.69 -2.75
N GLY A 155 -12.16 -4.01 -3.95
CA GLY A 155 -12.53 -5.38 -4.33
C GLY A 155 -11.36 -6.36 -4.27
N VAL A 156 -10.18 -5.93 -4.73
CA VAL A 156 -8.94 -6.69 -4.59
C VAL A 156 -8.58 -6.88 -3.13
N LEU A 157 -8.62 -5.83 -2.31
CA LEU A 157 -8.23 -5.90 -0.90
C LEU A 157 -9.19 -6.72 -0.05
N LEU A 158 -10.49 -6.75 -0.35
CA LEU A 158 -11.44 -7.65 0.32
C LEU A 158 -11.14 -9.12 0.02
N GLU A 159 -10.74 -9.46 -1.20
CA GLU A 159 -10.33 -10.82 -1.52
C GLU A 159 -8.96 -11.17 -0.91
N VAL A 160 -8.03 -10.22 -0.82
CA VAL A 160 -6.79 -10.39 -0.03
C VAL A 160 -7.15 -10.66 1.43
N ALA A 161 -8.04 -9.86 2.03
CA ALA A 161 -8.52 -10.01 3.41
C ALA A 161 -9.00 -11.44 3.70
N ARG A 162 -9.79 -12.02 2.80
CA ARG A 162 -10.32 -13.39 2.91
C ARG A 162 -9.20 -14.44 3.02
N ASN A 163 -8.02 -14.14 2.50
CA ASN A 163 -6.88 -15.07 2.46
C ASN A 163 -5.85 -14.84 3.59
N LEU A 164 -6.07 -13.90 4.51
CA LEU A 164 -5.12 -13.59 5.59
C LEU A 164 -5.23 -14.53 6.81
N GLY A 165 -6.24 -15.39 6.88
CA GLY A 165 -6.43 -16.32 8.01
C GLY A 165 -5.28 -17.32 8.24
N THR A 166 -4.38 -17.48 7.27
CA THR A 166 -3.19 -18.35 7.38
C THR A 166 -1.89 -17.54 7.58
N LEU A 167 -2.00 -16.23 7.77
CA LEU A 167 -0.85 -15.36 8.01
C LEU A 167 -0.26 -15.69 9.40
N PRO A 168 1.08 -15.83 9.52
CA PRO A 168 1.71 -16.08 10.82
C PRO A 168 1.49 -14.93 11.80
N ASP A 169 1.34 -15.24 13.09
CA ASP A 169 1.04 -14.26 14.16
C ASP A 169 2.07 -13.14 14.30
N TYR A 170 3.31 -13.37 13.88
CA TYR A 170 4.39 -12.37 13.92
C TYR A 170 4.32 -11.35 12.76
N MET A 171 3.44 -11.54 11.77
CA MET A 171 3.24 -10.63 10.64
C MET A 171 1.85 -10.01 10.70
N GLY A 172 1.80 -8.70 10.80
CA GLY A 172 0.56 -7.92 10.76
C GLY A 172 0.32 -7.33 9.37
N VAL A 173 -0.95 -7.25 9.00
CA VAL A 173 -1.40 -6.50 7.82
C VAL A 173 -2.55 -5.61 8.26
N ASP A 174 -2.47 -4.33 7.89
CA ASP A 174 -3.61 -3.42 8.01
C ASP A 174 -4.14 -3.12 6.61
N ILE A 175 -5.44 -3.26 6.43
CA ILE A 175 -6.14 -2.83 5.23
C ILE A 175 -6.87 -1.54 5.57
N VAL A 176 -6.58 -0.46 4.86
CA VAL A 176 -7.18 0.85 5.08
C VAL A 176 -7.98 1.25 3.85
N PHE A 177 -9.27 1.47 4.03
CA PHE A 177 -10.11 2.08 3.01
C PHE A 177 -10.27 3.55 3.35
N PHE A 178 -9.65 4.41 2.56
CA PHE A 178 -9.74 5.87 2.70
C PHE A 178 -11.06 6.38 2.12
N ASP A 179 -11.62 7.42 2.76
CA ASP A 179 -12.86 8.06 2.34
C ASP A 179 -12.60 9.49 1.88
N ALA A 180 -13.50 10.02 1.06
CA ALA A 180 -13.41 11.39 0.52
C ALA A 180 -12.05 11.69 -0.15
N GLU A 181 -11.50 10.71 -0.86
CA GLU A 181 -10.36 10.90 -1.71
C GLU A 181 -10.75 11.77 -2.92
N ASP A 182 -11.84 11.40 -3.60
CA ASP A 182 -12.24 11.83 -4.93
C ASP A 182 -13.15 13.07 -4.93
N HIS A 183 -13.04 13.91 -3.88
CA HIS A 183 -13.75 15.19 -3.75
C HIS A 183 -12.87 16.40 -4.03
N GLY A 184 -11.77 16.20 -4.76
CA GLY A 184 -10.82 17.25 -5.07
C GLY A 184 -11.27 18.18 -6.18
N ASP A 185 -10.63 19.36 -6.20
CA ASP A 185 -10.77 20.36 -7.24
C ASP A 185 -9.97 19.95 -8.48
N GLY A 186 -10.66 19.56 -9.55
CA GLY A 186 -10.03 19.16 -10.82
C GLY A 186 -9.52 20.35 -11.64
N GLU A 187 -9.87 21.58 -11.26
CA GLU A 187 -9.43 22.80 -11.92
C GLU A 187 -8.30 23.46 -11.11
N GLY A 188 -7.12 23.58 -11.70
CA GLY A 188 -5.98 24.26 -11.08
C GLY A 188 -5.08 23.37 -10.22
N ASP A 189 -4.19 24.01 -9.45
CA ASP A 189 -3.15 23.34 -8.63
C ASP A 189 -3.56 23.26 -7.15
N ASN A 190 -4.75 22.69 -6.89
CA ASN A 190 -5.28 22.56 -5.53
C ASN A 190 -5.13 21.12 -4.98
N SER A 191 -3.90 20.64 -4.94
CA SER A 191 -3.58 19.28 -4.46
C SER A 191 -4.04 19.00 -3.02
N ALA A 192 -4.25 20.05 -2.21
CA ALA A 192 -4.72 19.90 -0.82
C ALA A 192 -6.22 19.56 -0.72
N SER A 193 -6.98 19.65 -1.81
CA SER A 193 -8.40 19.30 -1.86
C SER A 193 -8.66 17.80 -2.03
N TRP A 194 -7.65 17.02 -2.42
CA TRP A 194 -7.71 15.59 -2.68
C TRP A 194 -7.29 14.77 -1.45
N GLY A 195 -7.71 13.52 -1.38
CA GLY A 195 -7.27 12.61 -0.32
C GLY A 195 -7.63 13.09 1.09
N LEU A 196 -8.82 13.65 1.30
CA LEU A 196 -9.18 14.25 2.60
C LEU A 196 -9.16 13.23 3.74
N GLY A 197 -9.57 11.99 3.48
CA GLY A 197 -9.53 10.88 4.45
C GLY A 197 -8.11 10.44 4.77
N SER A 198 -7.25 10.28 3.77
CA SER A 198 -5.86 9.92 4.01
C SER A 198 -5.08 11.05 4.68
N GLN A 199 -5.39 12.31 4.37
CA GLN A 199 -4.88 13.45 5.13
C GLN A 199 -5.26 13.39 6.60
N TYR A 200 -6.56 13.10 6.90
CA TYR A 200 -7.03 12.97 8.27
C TYR A 200 -6.35 11.80 8.99
N TRP A 201 -6.35 10.60 8.38
CA TRP A 201 -5.70 9.41 8.92
C TRP A 201 -4.22 9.65 9.20
N SER A 202 -3.52 10.30 8.28
CA SER A 202 -2.09 10.58 8.41
C SER A 202 -1.74 11.52 9.57
N ARG A 203 -2.66 12.42 9.94
CA ARG A 203 -2.52 13.27 11.13
C ARG A 203 -2.98 12.58 12.42
N ASN A 204 -3.85 11.56 12.30
CA ASN A 204 -4.53 10.89 13.41
C ASN A 204 -4.42 9.38 13.27
N LEU A 205 -3.20 8.85 13.29
CA LEU A 205 -2.96 7.42 13.12
C LEU A 205 -3.77 6.60 14.13
N HIS A 206 -4.41 5.54 13.65
CA HIS A 206 -5.36 4.71 14.42
C HIS A 206 -4.74 3.93 15.59
N VAL A 207 -3.41 3.85 15.64
CA VAL A 207 -2.64 3.26 16.76
C VAL A 207 -1.51 4.22 17.14
N SER A 208 -1.33 4.46 18.43
CA SER A 208 -0.22 5.27 18.94
C SER A 208 1.13 4.65 18.56
N GLY A 209 2.03 5.45 17.99
CA GLY A 209 3.34 4.98 17.54
C GLY A 209 3.29 4.02 16.34
N TYR A 210 2.21 4.05 15.53
CA TYR A 210 2.05 3.23 14.34
C TYR A 210 3.20 3.41 13.35
N LYS A 211 3.92 2.33 13.06
CA LYS A 211 5.09 2.34 12.16
C LYS A 211 5.11 1.07 11.31
N PRO A 212 4.28 0.99 10.27
CA PRO A 212 4.39 -0.11 9.31
C PRO A 212 5.70 0.01 8.53
N LYS A 213 6.19 -1.10 8.03
CA LYS A 213 7.44 -1.14 7.25
C LYS A 213 7.31 -0.31 5.97
N TYR A 214 6.17 -0.43 5.30
CA TYR A 214 5.75 0.34 4.13
C TYR A 214 4.25 0.15 3.88
N GLY A 215 3.71 0.92 2.93
CA GLY A 215 2.36 0.80 2.41
C GLY A 215 2.32 0.58 0.90
N ILE A 216 1.20 0.03 0.43
CA ILE A 216 0.84 -0.08 -0.99
C ILE A 216 -0.61 0.39 -1.14
N LEU A 217 -0.82 1.42 -1.93
CA LEU A 217 -2.12 1.88 -2.39
C LEU A 217 -2.48 1.15 -3.69
N LEU A 218 -3.75 0.84 -3.85
CA LEU A 218 -4.31 0.27 -5.08
C LEU A 218 -5.40 1.22 -5.59
N ASP A 219 -5.15 1.88 -6.69
CA ASP A 219 -6.11 2.73 -7.36
C ASP A 219 -6.23 2.40 -8.85
N MET A 220 -7.47 2.39 -9.37
CA MET A 220 -7.79 2.02 -10.75
C MET A 220 -7.08 0.75 -11.24
N VAL A 221 -7.21 -0.35 -10.47
CA VAL A 221 -6.53 -1.63 -10.72
C VAL A 221 -7.43 -2.68 -11.38
N GLY A 222 -8.58 -2.29 -11.93
CA GLY A 222 -9.59 -3.19 -12.51
C GLY A 222 -9.69 -3.17 -14.02
N ALA A 223 -9.22 -2.14 -14.71
CA ALA A 223 -9.41 -1.97 -16.16
C ALA A 223 -8.72 -3.03 -17.02
N LYS A 224 -9.22 -3.18 -18.26
CA LYS A 224 -8.60 -4.05 -19.30
C LYS A 224 -7.26 -3.49 -19.74
N ASN A 225 -6.25 -4.36 -19.93
CA ASN A 225 -4.93 -4.01 -20.44
C ASN A 225 -4.29 -2.83 -19.69
N PRO A 226 -4.16 -2.93 -18.37
CA PRO A 226 -3.62 -1.83 -17.57
C PRO A 226 -2.13 -1.63 -17.88
N ARG A 227 -1.65 -0.42 -17.60
CA ARG A 227 -0.23 -0.09 -17.65
C ARG A 227 0.17 0.58 -16.34
N PHE A 228 0.57 -0.25 -15.38
CA PHE A 228 1.11 0.22 -14.11
C PHE A 228 2.55 0.65 -14.34
N ARG A 229 2.79 1.96 -14.27
CA ARG A 229 4.12 2.55 -14.36
C ARG A 229 4.68 2.82 -12.98
N LYS A 230 5.98 3.04 -12.88
CA LYS A 230 6.61 3.46 -11.63
C LYS A 230 6.28 4.93 -11.39
N GLU A 231 5.22 5.16 -10.59
CA GLU A 231 4.66 6.47 -10.29
C GLU A 231 5.69 7.38 -9.59
N GLY A 232 5.62 8.68 -9.80
CA GLY A 232 6.66 9.65 -9.45
C GLY A 232 6.88 9.83 -7.95
N TYR A 233 5.83 10.04 -7.14
CA TYR A 233 5.96 10.14 -5.68
C TYR A 233 6.35 8.81 -5.06
N SER A 234 5.82 7.70 -5.55
CA SER A 234 6.23 6.35 -5.14
C SER A 234 7.73 6.14 -5.31
N MET A 235 8.28 6.58 -6.46
CA MET A 235 9.72 6.51 -6.71
C MET A 235 10.52 7.50 -5.86
N ALA A 236 9.95 8.65 -5.50
CA ALA A 236 10.64 9.62 -4.65
C ALA A 236 10.73 9.17 -3.19
N TYR A 237 9.64 8.58 -2.65
CA TYR A 237 9.54 8.24 -1.23
C TYR A 237 9.88 6.80 -0.90
N ALA A 238 9.58 5.85 -1.80
CA ALA A 238 9.72 4.41 -1.54
C ALA A 238 10.29 3.61 -2.74
N PRO A 239 11.40 4.05 -3.39
CA PRO A 239 11.91 3.43 -4.62
C PRO A 239 12.27 1.95 -4.45
N THR A 240 12.72 1.55 -3.26
CA THR A 240 13.04 0.16 -2.96
C THR A 240 11.80 -0.72 -2.98
N VAL A 241 10.67 -0.23 -2.47
CA VAL A 241 9.39 -0.96 -2.47
C VAL A 241 8.89 -1.08 -3.90
N VAL A 242 8.85 0.02 -4.67
CA VAL A 242 8.46 -0.01 -6.09
C VAL A 242 9.26 -1.07 -6.84
N ASN A 243 10.60 -1.00 -6.78
CA ASN A 243 11.44 -1.91 -7.54
C ASN A 243 11.24 -3.39 -7.15
N LYS A 244 11.00 -3.69 -5.88
CA LYS A 244 10.71 -5.06 -5.41
C LYS A 244 9.36 -5.56 -5.89
N VAL A 245 8.31 -4.72 -5.82
CA VAL A 245 6.96 -5.07 -6.27
C VAL A 245 6.95 -5.30 -7.77
N TRP A 246 7.52 -4.40 -8.58
CA TRP A 246 7.59 -4.54 -10.04
C TRP A 246 8.40 -5.76 -10.45
N LYS A 247 9.55 -6.00 -9.83
CA LYS A 247 10.35 -7.20 -10.07
C LYS A 247 9.54 -8.47 -9.77
N LEU A 248 8.86 -8.53 -8.63
CA LEU A 248 8.04 -9.69 -8.27
C LEU A 248 6.89 -9.89 -9.28
N ALA A 249 6.23 -8.82 -9.71
CA ALA A 249 5.18 -8.88 -10.72
C ALA A 249 5.71 -9.46 -12.06
N GLN A 250 6.89 -9.04 -12.49
CA GLN A 250 7.54 -9.55 -13.70
C GLN A 250 7.91 -11.04 -13.55
N GLU A 251 8.47 -11.44 -12.41
CA GLU A 251 8.77 -12.85 -12.09
C GLU A 251 7.50 -13.73 -12.06
N MET A 252 6.35 -13.15 -11.72
CA MET A 252 5.04 -13.81 -11.76
C MET A 252 4.40 -13.83 -13.16
N GLY A 253 5.06 -13.26 -14.19
CA GLY A 253 4.57 -13.22 -15.57
C GLY A 253 3.62 -12.06 -15.88
N HIS A 254 3.58 -11.03 -15.02
CA HIS A 254 2.74 -9.83 -15.18
C HIS A 254 3.48 -8.62 -15.77
N GLY A 255 4.64 -8.83 -16.41
CA GLY A 255 5.45 -7.75 -16.98
C GLY A 255 4.76 -6.92 -18.07
N THR A 256 3.71 -7.43 -18.72
CA THR A 256 2.88 -6.65 -19.65
C THR A 256 2.01 -5.60 -18.94
N TYR A 257 1.70 -5.80 -17.66
CA TYR A 257 0.93 -4.87 -16.84
C TYR A 257 1.84 -3.94 -16.04
N PHE A 258 2.92 -4.48 -15.48
CA PHE A 258 3.89 -3.76 -14.65
C PHE A 258 5.11 -3.36 -15.48
N SER A 259 4.99 -2.19 -16.11
CA SER A 259 6.04 -1.63 -16.98
C SER A 259 7.18 -1.03 -16.17
N ASP A 260 8.44 -1.21 -16.61
CA ASP A 260 9.61 -0.54 -15.99
C ASP A 260 9.69 0.96 -16.30
N GLU A 261 8.75 1.47 -17.07
CA GLU A 261 8.69 2.88 -17.39
C GLU A 261 8.38 3.75 -16.17
N LYS A 262 8.93 4.94 -16.17
CA LYS A 262 8.59 5.97 -15.19
C LYS A 262 7.24 6.57 -15.52
N GLY A 263 6.37 6.68 -14.52
CA GLY A 263 5.15 7.49 -14.57
C GLY A 263 5.39 8.92 -14.13
N GLY A 264 4.39 9.78 -14.35
CA GLY A 264 4.31 11.10 -13.73
C GLY A 264 4.11 11.00 -12.20
N ALA A 265 4.23 12.11 -11.50
CA ALA A 265 3.84 12.23 -10.10
C ALA A 265 2.34 12.53 -10.02
N ILE A 266 1.61 11.72 -9.26
CA ILE A 266 0.15 11.81 -9.12
C ILE A 266 -0.20 12.22 -7.69
N THR A 267 -1.12 13.19 -7.56
CA THR A 267 -1.71 13.51 -6.25
C THR A 267 -2.78 12.48 -5.93
N ASP A 268 -2.53 11.69 -4.89
CA ASP A 268 -3.39 10.61 -4.43
C ASP A 268 -3.07 10.31 -2.96
N ASP A 269 -3.81 9.42 -2.31
CA ASP A 269 -3.71 9.05 -0.90
C ASP A 269 -2.28 8.70 -0.46
N HIS A 270 -1.52 7.99 -1.30
CA HIS A 270 -0.13 7.62 -0.98
C HIS A 270 0.77 8.85 -0.80
N ARG A 271 0.53 9.93 -1.55
CA ARG A 271 1.25 11.19 -1.36
C ARG A 271 1.00 11.76 0.02
N MET A 272 -0.28 11.80 0.45
CA MET A 272 -0.66 12.33 1.77
C MET A 272 -0.04 11.49 2.90
N VAL A 273 -0.03 10.16 2.76
CA VAL A 273 0.60 9.25 3.72
C VAL A 273 2.11 9.48 3.80
N ASN A 274 2.80 9.61 2.68
CA ASN A 274 4.23 9.90 2.62
C ASN A 274 4.57 11.25 3.24
N GLU A 275 3.83 12.29 2.86
CA GLU A 275 4.15 13.68 3.24
C GLU A 275 3.76 14.00 4.68
N ILE A 276 2.67 13.43 5.22
CA ILE A 276 2.14 13.76 6.53
C ILE A 276 2.55 12.73 7.58
N ALA A 277 2.21 11.44 7.37
CA ALA A 277 2.51 10.37 8.31
C ALA A 277 3.97 9.89 8.25
N LYS A 278 4.72 10.25 7.20
CA LYS A 278 6.10 9.80 6.95
C LYS A 278 6.21 8.28 6.86
N ILE A 279 5.17 7.62 6.38
CA ILE A 279 5.15 6.17 6.13
C ILE A 279 5.46 5.98 4.64
N PRO A 280 6.54 5.26 4.26
CA PRO A 280 6.83 4.96 2.87
C PRO A 280 5.67 4.20 2.22
N MET A 281 4.96 4.80 1.29
CA MET A 281 3.83 4.20 0.59
C MET A 281 3.99 4.37 -0.92
N ILE A 282 3.76 3.31 -1.65
CA ILE A 282 3.71 3.32 -3.12
C ILE A 282 2.27 3.24 -3.60
N ASP A 283 2.07 3.63 -4.83
CA ASP A 283 0.81 3.51 -5.54
C ASP A 283 0.95 2.58 -6.75
N ILE A 284 0.03 1.66 -6.89
CA ILE A 284 -0.20 0.86 -8.08
C ILE A 284 -1.43 1.41 -8.76
N ILE A 285 -1.19 2.29 -9.74
CA ILE A 285 -2.24 3.01 -10.47
C ILE A 285 -2.10 2.84 -11.97
N ASN A 286 -3.23 2.77 -12.68
CA ASN A 286 -3.25 2.58 -14.12
C ASN A 286 -3.00 3.90 -14.87
N MET A 287 -1.81 4.02 -15.45
CA MET A 287 -1.34 5.21 -16.19
C MET A 287 -0.99 4.83 -17.64
N PRO A 288 -1.98 4.60 -18.53
CA PRO A 288 -1.71 4.11 -19.89
C PRO A 288 -1.07 5.16 -20.82
N HIS A 289 -1.17 6.46 -20.50
CA HIS A 289 -0.72 7.54 -21.36
C HIS A 289 0.48 8.29 -20.77
N ASP A 290 1.28 8.92 -21.64
CA ASP A 290 2.45 9.73 -21.26
C ASP A 290 2.11 11.19 -21.03
N THR A 291 0.98 11.64 -21.57
CA THR A 291 0.51 13.03 -21.55
C THR A 291 -0.88 13.10 -20.94
N ASN A 292 -1.29 14.30 -20.53
CA ASN A 292 -2.62 14.52 -19.97
C ASN A 292 -3.73 14.31 -21.03
N PRO A 293 -4.81 13.55 -20.71
CA PRO A 293 -4.99 12.82 -19.46
C PRO A 293 -4.10 11.56 -19.39
N VAL A 294 -3.41 11.39 -18.26
CA VAL A 294 -2.52 10.23 -18.04
C VAL A 294 -3.30 8.95 -17.73
N PHE A 295 -4.54 9.10 -17.28
CA PHE A 295 -5.41 8.02 -16.85
C PHE A 295 -6.25 7.41 -17.98
N VAL A 296 -6.98 6.38 -17.66
CA VAL A 296 -7.88 5.68 -18.57
C VAL A 296 -9.04 6.57 -19.04
N LYS A 297 -9.61 6.25 -20.21
CA LYS A 297 -10.67 7.08 -20.83
C LYS A 297 -11.97 7.17 -20.02
N HIS A 298 -12.22 6.20 -19.13
CA HIS A 298 -13.42 6.19 -18.30
C HIS A 298 -13.24 6.93 -16.97
N TRP A 299 -12.01 7.35 -16.63
CA TRP A 299 -11.72 8.11 -15.42
C TRP A 299 -12.56 9.38 -15.33
N HIS A 300 -13.25 9.56 -14.21
CA HIS A 300 -14.18 10.68 -13.94
C HIS A 300 -15.30 10.87 -14.99
N THR A 301 -15.77 9.77 -15.53
CA THR A 301 -16.91 9.75 -16.48
C THR A 301 -18.01 8.82 -16.01
N THR A 302 -19.23 8.99 -16.55
CA THR A 302 -20.34 8.05 -16.34
C THR A 302 -20.08 6.64 -16.92
N ASN A 303 -18.95 6.45 -17.63
CA ASN A 303 -18.54 5.17 -18.16
C ASN A 303 -17.62 4.38 -17.22
N ASP A 304 -17.27 4.91 -16.03
CA ASP A 304 -16.55 4.11 -15.03
C ASP A 304 -17.51 3.16 -14.32
N ASN A 305 -17.87 2.10 -15.02
CA ASN A 305 -18.84 1.08 -14.62
C ASN A 305 -18.27 -0.34 -14.81
N MET A 306 -19.06 -1.37 -14.51
CA MET A 306 -18.67 -2.79 -14.56
C MET A 306 -18.21 -3.29 -15.94
N ASP A 307 -18.59 -2.62 -17.05
CA ASP A 307 -18.17 -3.02 -18.40
C ASP A 307 -16.66 -2.84 -18.63
N ASN A 308 -16.03 -1.96 -17.86
CA ASN A 308 -14.60 -1.70 -17.90
C ASN A 308 -13.78 -2.65 -17.01
N ILE A 309 -14.41 -3.37 -16.10
CA ILE A 309 -13.72 -4.22 -15.13
C ILE A 309 -13.33 -5.57 -15.74
N ASN A 310 -12.06 -5.93 -15.58
CA ASN A 310 -11.47 -7.17 -16.08
C ASN A 310 -10.98 -8.08 -14.95
N LYS A 311 -11.57 -9.27 -14.84
CA LYS A 311 -11.19 -10.26 -13.83
C LYS A 311 -9.73 -10.69 -13.88
N ARG A 312 -9.07 -10.63 -15.06
CA ARG A 312 -7.65 -11.00 -15.19
C ARG A 312 -6.76 -9.95 -14.54
N THR A 313 -7.11 -8.67 -14.70
CA THR A 313 -6.38 -7.57 -14.08
C THR A 313 -6.50 -7.62 -12.56
N LEU A 314 -7.72 -7.74 -12.02
CA LEU A 314 -7.96 -7.94 -10.60
C LEU A 314 -7.18 -9.15 -10.05
N GLY A 315 -7.17 -10.27 -10.81
CA GLY A 315 -6.44 -11.47 -10.44
C GLY A 315 -4.93 -11.29 -10.40
N ALA A 316 -4.35 -10.56 -11.35
CA ALA A 316 -2.93 -10.29 -11.41
C ALA A 316 -2.47 -9.43 -10.22
N VAL A 317 -3.18 -8.31 -9.96
CA VAL A 317 -2.87 -7.41 -8.85
C VAL A 317 -3.08 -8.11 -7.50
N GLY A 318 -4.20 -8.80 -7.32
CA GLY A 318 -4.50 -9.46 -6.05
C GLY A 318 -3.56 -10.61 -5.72
N GLN A 319 -3.19 -11.45 -6.70
CA GLN A 319 -2.21 -12.51 -6.49
C GLN A 319 -0.82 -11.93 -6.18
N LEU A 320 -0.46 -10.80 -6.80
CA LEU A 320 0.77 -10.07 -6.46
C LEU A 320 0.74 -9.57 -5.01
N MET A 321 -0.38 -9.00 -4.54
CA MET A 321 -0.50 -8.54 -3.14
C MET A 321 -0.33 -9.70 -2.15
N LEU A 322 -0.96 -10.86 -2.40
CA LEU A 322 -0.74 -12.06 -1.59
C LEU A 322 0.73 -12.49 -1.63
N ALA A 323 1.37 -12.47 -2.79
CA ALA A 323 2.78 -12.82 -2.93
C ALA A 323 3.68 -11.85 -2.13
N VAL A 324 3.42 -10.54 -2.17
CA VAL A 324 4.14 -9.53 -1.37
C VAL A 324 4.01 -9.83 0.13
N ILE A 325 2.77 -10.00 0.63
CA ILE A 325 2.48 -10.24 2.05
C ILE A 325 3.20 -11.50 2.55
N TYR A 326 3.04 -12.62 1.86
CA TYR A 326 3.59 -13.90 2.29
C TYR A 326 5.11 -13.98 2.11
N ASN A 327 5.68 -13.34 1.08
CA ASN A 327 7.14 -13.20 0.94
C ASN A 327 7.71 -12.29 2.03
N GLU A 328 7.00 -11.21 2.41
CA GLU A 328 7.38 -10.37 3.54
C GLU A 328 7.38 -11.19 4.85
N ALA A 329 6.34 -12.01 5.09
CA ALA A 329 6.28 -12.90 6.24
C ALA A 329 7.45 -13.89 6.28
N MET A 330 7.87 -14.40 5.12
CA MET A 330 9.01 -15.33 4.99
C MET A 330 10.38 -14.64 5.01
N GLY A 331 10.44 -13.30 5.07
CA GLY A 331 11.70 -12.55 4.98
C GLY A 331 12.37 -12.58 3.60
N LYS A 332 11.59 -12.82 2.55
CA LYS A 332 12.06 -12.89 1.16
C LYS A 332 11.77 -11.61 0.36
N PHE A 333 11.10 -10.63 0.99
CA PHE A 333 10.70 -9.37 0.37
C PHE A 333 11.34 -8.15 1.05
#